data_4a219eeb4b9840fb2b50a10cb1021a4c
#
_entry.id   4a219eeb4b9840fb2b50a10cb1021a4c
#
_cell.length_a   1.000
_cell.length_b   1.000
_cell.length_c   1.000
_cell.angle_alpha   90.00
_cell.angle_beta   90.00
_cell.angle_gamma   90.00
#
_symmetry.space_group_name_H-M   'P 1'
#
loop_
_entity.id
_entity.type
_entity.pdbx_description
1 polymer ?
#
loop_
_entity_poly.entity_id
_entity_poly.type
_entity_poly.pdbx_seq_one_letter_code
_entity_poly.pdbx_strand_id
1 'polypeptide(L)'
;MLRAARGKQQPQVTKRSWNVVVFSIGGLKLAARTEDVGGVSPWIESIPVPSRTPFVQAMLKRENHVMPVYDLAARLSRTVQGDPLLCLVARHLDGPMAICIDADMPSLETVDATTIRPHGKGDIETHGTVTIAGNDVAIVALQRLGRSTQGTVIR
;
A
#
# COMPACT_ATOMS: atom_id res chain seq x y z
N MET A 1 -39.72 -6.22 -19.65
CA MET A 1 -39.74 -5.59 -19.06
C MET A 1 -39.09 -5.49 -17.83
N LEU A 2 -39.21 -6.04 -17.05
CA LEU A 2 -38.60 -5.96 -15.92
C LEU A 2 -37.19 -5.87 -15.99
N ARG A 3 -36.59 -6.28 -16.89
CA ARG A 3 -35.25 -6.28 -16.94
C ARG A 3 -34.76 -4.96 -16.90
N ALA A 4 -35.41 -4.13 -17.35
CA ALA A 4 -34.96 -2.82 -17.41
C ALA A 4 -34.63 -2.35 -16.05
N ALA A 5 -35.37 -2.69 -15.18
CA ALA A 5 -35.16 -2.24 -13.90
C ALA A 5 -33.85 -2.56 -13.39
N ARG A 6 -33.42 -3.70 -13.51
CA ARG A 6 -32.25 -4.02 -12.92
C ARG A 6 -31.18 -3.35 -13.53
N GLY A 7 -31.26 -3.01 -14.73
CA GLY A 7 -30.16 -2.41 -15.29
C GLY A 7 -29.76 -1.19 -14.66
N LYS A 8 -30.60 -0.43 -14.19
CA LYS A 8 -30.20 0.73 -13.71
C LYS A 8 -29.59 0.74 -12.46
N GLN A 9 -29.92 -0.04 -11.62
CA GLN A 9 -29.35 0.13 -10.42
C GLN A 9 -27.92 -0.15 -10.36
N GLN A 10 -27.44 -1.07 -11.00
CA GLN A 10 -26.11 -1.33 -10.76
C GLN A 10 -25.19 -0.34 -11.24
N PRO A 11 -25.45 0.45 -12.15
CA PRO A 11 -24.47 1.32 -12.60
C PRO A 11 -23.91 2.21 -11.57
N GLN A 12 -24.69 2.84 -10.87
CA GLN A 12 -24.18 3.76 -10.00
C GLN A 12 -23.44 3.19 -8.90
N VAL A 13 -23.77 2.08 -8.54
CA VAL A 13 -23.13 1.53 -7.48
C VAL A 13 -21.72 1.31 -7.73
N THR A 14 -21.44 0.78 -8.81
CA THR A 14 -20.15 0.32 -9.01
C THR A 14 -19.13 1.37 -9.14
N LYS A 15 -19.44 2.50 -9.53
CA LYS A 15 -18.46 3.42 -9.69
C LYS A 15 -17.86 3.96 -8.52
N ARG A 16 -18.42 3.79 -7.42
CA ARG A 16 -17.89 4.41 -6.23
C ARG A 16 -17.21 3.44 -5.30
N SER A 17 -16.86 2.28 -5.77
CA SER A 17 -16.22 1.29 -4.90
C SER A 17 -14.75 1.16 -5.21
N TRP A 18 -13.94 1.09 -4.18
CA TRP A 18 -12.53 0.79 -4.31
C TRP A 18 -12.25 -0.52 -3.60
N ASN A 19 -11.44 -1.37 -4.24
CA ASN A 19 -10.99 -2.59 -3.60
C ASN A 19 -9.61 -2.31 -3.04
N VAL A 20 -9.42 -2.62 -1.78
CA VAL A 20 -8.16 -2.36 -1.11
C VAL A 20 -7.66 -3.59 -0.38
N VAL A 21 -6.35 -3.65 -0.18
CA VAL A 21 -5.71 -4.67 0.62
C VAL A 21 -5.35 -3.99 1.93
N VAL A 22 -5.79 -4.54 3.06
CA VAL A 22 -5.49 -3.98 4.36
C VAL A 22 -4.35 -4.79 4.95
N PHE A 23 -3.30 -4.14 5.37
CA PHE A 23 -2.13 -4.80 5.93
C PHE A 23 -1.66 -4.02 7.15
N SER A 24 -0.71 -4.59 7.88
CA SER A 24 -0.24 -3.96 9.11
C SER A 24 1.25 -3.73 9.09
N ILE A 25 1.71 -2.66 9.68
CA ILE A 25 3.13 -2.39 9.90
C ILE A 25 3.29 -1.94 11.33
N GLY A 26 3.97 -2.77 12.13
CA GLY A 26 4.13 -2.46 13.55
C GLY A 26 2.81 -2.31 14.26
N GLY A 27 1.81 -3.08 13.84
CA GLY A 27 0.48 -3.01 14.43
C GLY A 27 -0.41 -1.91 13.86
N LEU A 28 0.13 -1.02 13.06
CA LEU A 28 -0.67 0.03 12.46
C LEU A 28 -1.33 -0.49 11.21
N LYS A 29 -2.64 -0.35 11.09
CA LYS A 29 -3.36 -0.80 9.90
C LYS A 29 -3.27 0.23 8.80
N LEU A 30 -2.94 -0.23 7.61
CA LEU A 30 -2.86 0.61 6.43
C LEU A 30 -3.57 -0.13 5.30
N ALA A 31 -3.86 0.56 4.23
CA ALA A 31 -4.49 -0.06 3.09
C ALA A 31 -3.81 0.41 1.81
N ALA A 32 -3.96 -0.34 0.75
CA ALA A 32 -3.49 0.06 -0.56
C ALA A 32 -4.49 -0.43 -1.58
N ARG A 33 -4.62 0.24 -2.71
CA ARG A 33 -5.55 -0.20 -3.73
C ARG A 33 -5.02 -1.51 -4.33
N THR A 34 -5.91 -2.42 -4.63
CA THR A 34 -5.48 -3.73 -5.15
C THR A 34 -4.66 -3.61 -6.42
N GLU A 35 -4.97 -2.61 -7.26
CA GLU A 35 -4.20 -2.44 -8.48
C GLU A 35 -2.78 -1.96 -8.22
N ASP A 36 -2.48 -1.47 -7.03
CA ASP A 36 -1.14 -1.03 -6.69
C ASP A 36 -0.33 -2.14 -6.01
N VAL A 37 -0.92 -3.30 -5.78
CA VAL A 37 -0.25 -4.39 -5.10
C VAL A 37 0.05 -5.51 -6.09
N GLY A 38 1.32 -5.87 -6.19
CA GLY A 38 1.72 -6.92 -7.09
C GLY A 38 1.67 -8.31 -6.49
N GLY A 39 1.55 -8.39 -5.18
CA GLY A 39 1.45 -9.68 -4.50
C GLY A 39 1.91 -9.61 -3.08
N VAL A 40 1.62 -10.66 -2.31
CA VAL A 40 2.06 -10.79 -0.93
C VAL A 40 2.60 -12.21 -0.77
N SER A 41 3.77 -12.32 -0.16
CA SER A 41 4.41 -13.62 0.03
C SER A 41 5.29 -13.55 1.26
N PRO A 42 5.84 -14.66 1.72
CA PRO A 42 6.72 -14.61 2.88
C PRO A 42 7.94 -13.75 2.59
N TRP A 43 8.42 -13.07 3.61
CA TRP A 43 9.61 -12.24 3.45
C TRP A 43 10.84 -13.12 3.33
N ILE A 44 11.73 -12.75 2.43
CA ILE A 44 13.00 -13.45 2.34
C ILE A 44 14.06 -12.44 2.68
N GLU A 45 15.24 -12.91 2.95
CA GLU A 45 16.30 -12.05 3.39
C GLU A 45 16.69 -11.03 2.34
N SER A 46 16.83 -9.78 2.74
CA SER A 46 17.23 -8.74 1.80
C SER A 46 18.74 -8.52 1.91
N ILE A 47 19.30 -7.91 0.90
CA ILE A 47 20.73 -7.65 0.83
C ILE A 47 20.95 -6.15 0.94
N PRO A 48 21.74 -5.68 1.91
CA PRO A 48 21.97 -4.26 2.03
C PRO A 48 22.75 -3.74 0.84
N VAL A 49 22.42 -2.56 0.38
CA VAL A 49 23.13 -1.93 -0.72
C VAL A 49 23.29 -0.44 -0.42
N PRO A 50 24.34 0.17 -0.91
CA PRO A 50 24.46 1.62 -0.74
C PRO A 50 23.41 2.30 -1.63
N SER A 51 22.76 3.30 -1.10
CA SER A 51 21.72 3.99 -1.86
C SER A 51 21.59 5.41 -1.35
N ARG A 52 21.29 6.31 -2.27
CA ARG A 52 21.01 7.69 -1.88
C ARG A 52 19.53 7.94 -1.78
N THR A 53 18.73 6.95 -2.12
CA THR A 53 17.28 7.11 -2.05
C THR A 53 16.85 6.88 -0.61
N PRO A 54 16.16 7.83 0.00
CA PRO A 54 15.72 7.65 1.37
C PRO A 54 14.86 6.41 1.52
N PHE A 55 15.07 5.71 2.60
CA PHE A 55 14.32 4.50 2.95
C PHE A 55 14.47 3.35 1.95
N VAL A 56 15.42 3.43 1.03
CA VAL A 56 15.72 2.33 0.13
C VAL A 56 17.19 2.01 0.33
N GLN A 57 17.49 1.04 1.17
CA GLN A 57 18.87 0.68 1.47
C GLN A 57 19.12 -0.80 1.37
N ALA A 58 18.26 -1.52 0.68
CA ALA A 58 18.42 -2.95 0.51
C ALA A 58 17.76 -3.38 -0.78
N MET A 59 18.15 -4.55 -1.25
CA MET A 59 17.56 -5.14 -2.44
C MET A 59 17.09 -6.53 -2.08
N LEU A 60 16.05 -6.98 -2.74
CA LEU A 60 15.53 -8.31 -2.54
C LEU A 60 15.69 -9.05 -3.84
N LYS A 61 16.27 -10.25 -3.76
CA LYS A 61 16.41 -11.06 -4.94
C LYS A 61 15.47 -12.23 -4.86
N ARG A 62 14.61 -12.38 -5.86
CA ARG A 62 13.72 -13.50 -5.89
C ARG A 62 13.78 -14.08 -7.28
N GLU A 63 14.16 -15.36 -7.38
CA GLU A 63 14.32 -16.02 -8.65
C GLU A 63 15.25 -15.19 -9.51
N ASN A 64 14.82 -14.68 -10.62
CA ASN A 64 15.67 -13.91 -11.46
C ASN A 64 15.41 -12.40 -11.35
N HIS A 65 14.62 -12.02 -10.37
CA HIS A 65 14.28 -10.62 -10.24
C HIS A 65 14.95 -10.00 -9.04
N VAL A 66 15.37 -8.76 -9.20
CA VAL A 66 15.94 -8.00 -8.10
C VAL A 66 15.09 -6.76 -7.99
N MET A 67 14.62 -6.45 -6.79
CA MET A 67 13.83 -5.24 -6.61
C MET A 67 14.27 -4.51 -5.37
N PRO A 68 14.16 -3.18 -5.37
CA PRO A 68 14.53 -2.41 -4.18
C PRO A 68 13.55 -2.67 -3.05
N VAL A 69 14.03 -2.53 -1.84
CA VAL A 69 13.21 -2.66 -0.65
C VAL A 69 12.96 -1.26 -0.12
N TYR A 70 11.69 -0.87 0.00
CA TYR A 70 11.34 0.40 0.59
C TYR A 70 10.98 0.15 2.05
N ASP A 71 11.71 0.78 2.96
CA ASP A 71 11.51 0.56 4.39
C ASP A 71 10.40 1.46 4.90
N LEU A 72 9.16 1.07 4.66
CA LEU A 72 8.02 1.85 5.06
C LEU A 72 7.90 1.90 6.58
N ALA A 73 8.30 0.83 7.25
CA ALA A 73 8.24 0.82 8.70
C ALA A 73 9.14 1.92 9.29
N ALA A 74 10.34 2.06 8.75
CA ALA A 74 11.23 3.10 9.22
C ALA A 74 10.63 4.48 8.95
N ARG A 75 10.02 4.65 7.78
CA ARG A 75 9.42 5.92 7.46
C ARG A 75 8.29 6.27 8.42
N LEU A 76 7.60 5.27 8.94
CA LEU A 76 6.52 5.48 9.89
C LEU A 76 6.99 5.40 11.34
N SER A 77 8.28 5.23 11.55
CA SER A 77 8.87 5.09 12.88
C SER A 77 8.27 3.90 13.62
N ARG A 78 8.10 2.81 12.92
CA ARG A 78 7.56 1.59 13.50
C ARG A 78 8.46 0.41 13.18
N THR A 79 8.26 -0.68 13.88
CA THR A 79 9.01 -1.90 13.67
C THR A 79 8.03 -3.00 13.31
N VAL A 80 8.28 -3.71 12.21
CA VAL A 80 7.39 -4.80 11.81
C VAL A 80 7.43 -5.90 12.85
N GLN A 81 6.34 -6.62 12.98
CA GLN A 81 6.21 -7.60 14.04
C GLN A 81 5.57 -8.90 13.55
N GLY A 82 5.87 -9.96 14.26
CA GLY A 82 5.34 -11.28 13.93
C GLY A 82 6.36 -12.12 13.20
N ASP A 83 6.02 -13.38 12.99
CA ASP A 83 6.91 -14.32 12.33
C ASP A 83 6.07 -15.42 11.69
N PRO A 84 6.22 -15.64 10.41
CA PRO A 84 7.15 -14.98 9.51
C PRO A 84 6.61 -13.64 9.02
N LEU A 85 7.49 -12.72 8.77
CA LEU A 85 7.09 -11.45 8.20
C LEU A 85 6.68 -11.67 6.74
N LEU A 86 5.98 -10.71 6.18
CA LEU A 86 5.50 -10.82 4.81
C LEU A 86 6.11 -9.75 3.91
N CYS A 87 6.14 -10.05 2.63
CA CYS A 87 6.61 -9.14 1.61
C CYS A 87 5.42 -8.71 0.77
N LEU A 88 5.17 -7.41 0.74
CA LEU A 88 4.15 -6.85 -0.11
C LEU A 88 4.88 -6.20 -1.27
N VAL A 89 4.54 -6.59 -2.49
CA VAL A 89 5.18 -5.99 -3.66
C VAL A 89 4.32 -4.83 -4.12
N ALA A 90 4.91 -3.65 -4.16
CA ALA A 90 4.21 -2.45 -4.60
C ALA A 90 4.50 -2.22 -6.07
N ARG A 91 3.47 -1.87 -6.84
CA ARG A 91 3.64 -1.54 -8.24
C ARG A 91 3.92 -0.05 -8.33
N HIS A 92 5.17 0.28 -8.12
CA HIS A 92 5.57 1.68 -8.09
C HIS A 92 5.80 2.18 -9.53
N LEU A 93 5.67 3.47 -9.73
CA LEU A 93 5.90 4.05 -11.03
C LEU A 93 7.29 3.78 -11.58
N ASP A 94 8.27 3.65 -10.70
CA ASP A 94 9.64 3.37 -11.11
C ASP A 94 9.96 1.88 -11.18
N GLY A 95 8.98 1.03 -11.04
CA GLY A 95 9.16 -0.42 -11.05
C GLY A 95 8.77 -1.03 -9.73
N PRO A 96 8.65 -2.34 -9.67
CA PRO A 96 8.19 -2.99 -8.44
C PRO A 96 9.15 -2.80 -7.28
N MET A 97 8.61 -2.62 -6.11
CA MET A 97 9.38 -2.48 -4.88
C MET A 97 8.84 -3.42 -3.83
N ALA A 98 9.71 -3.94 -2.99
CA ALA A 98 9.31 -4.81 -1.91
C ALA A 98 9.15 -4.02 -0.63
N ILE A 99 8.12 -4.32 0.13
CA ILE A 99 7.88 -3.68 1.43
C ILE A 99 7.68 -4.78 2.45
N CYS A 100 8.45 -4.74 3.53
CA CYS A 100 8.29 -5.72 4.61
C CYS A 100 7.14 -5.29 5.49
N ILE A 101 6.21 -6.18 5.73
CA ILE A 101 5.05 -5.88 6.55
C ILE A 101 4.89 -6.95 7.64
N ASP A 102 4.00 -6.70 8.59
CA ASP A 102 3.77 -7.60 9.71
C ASP A 102 3.30 -8.97 9.23
N ALA A 103 3.44 -9.95 10.12
CA ALA A 103 3.01 -11.31 9.83
C ALA A 103 1.50 -11.48 9.73
N ASP A 104 0.73 -10.50 10.23
CA ASP A 104 -0.72 -10.58 10.13
C ASP A 104 -1.13 -10.66 8.69
N MET A 105 -1.95 -11.65 8.37
CA MET A 105 -2.35 -11.85 6.98
C MET A 105 -3.19 -10.67 6.48
N PRO A 106 -2.82 -10.08 5.36
CA PRO A 106 -3.62 -8.98 4.81
C PRO A 106 -5.02 -9.45 4.41
N SER A 107 -5.95 -8.54 4.39
CA SER A 107 -7.32 -8.85 4.01
C SER A 107 -7.77 -7.95 2.86
N LEU A 108 -8.74 -8.44 2.09
CA LEU A 108 -9.31 -7.66 1.02
C LEU A 108 -10.59 -7.00 1.52
N GLU A 109 -10.72 -5.73 1.24
CA GLU A 109 -11.90 -4.98 1.67
C GLU A 109 -12.39 -4.13 0.52
N THR A 110 -13.69 -3.86 0.50
CA THR A 110 -14.24 -2.96 -0.49
C THR A 110 -14.74 -1.74 0.29
N VAL A 111 -14.33 -0.57 -0.15
CA VAL A 111 -14.75 0.65 0.53
C VAL A 111 -15.47 1.56 -0.44
N ASP A 112 -16.36 2.39 0.09
CA ASP A 112 -17.08 3.34 -0.73
C ASP A 112 -16.18 4.54 -0.94
N ALA A 113 -15.85 4.83 -2.18
CA ALA A 113 -14.93 5.91 -2.48
C ALA A 113 -15.40 7.25 -1.96
N THR A 114 -16.71 7.44 -1.84
CA THR A 114 -17.21 8.72 -1.37
C THR A 114 -16.94 8.93 0.10
N THR A 115 -16.58 7.89 0.83
CA THR A 115 -16.28 8.04 2.26
C THR A 115 -14.81 8.27 2.51
N ILE A 116 -13.99 8.31 1.46
CA ILE A 116 -12.56 8.55 1.63
C ILE A 116 -12.35 10.02 1.91
N ARG A 117 -11.71 10.31 3.02
CA ARG A 117 -11.48 11.68 3.44
C ARG A 117 -10.04 12.08 3.15
N PRO A 118 -9.78 13.36 2.94
CA PRO A 118 -8.39 13.78 2.75
C PRO A 118 -7.57 13.40 3.98
N HIS A 119 -6.38 12.91 3.75
CA HIS A 119 -5.50 12.58 4.84
C HIS A 119 -4.77 13.87 5.19
N GLY A 120 -4.70 14.20 6.41
CA GLY A 120 -4.05 15.43 6.77
C GLY A 120 -2.58 15.34 6.48
N LYS A 121 -1.79 16.24 7.03
CA LYS A 121 -0.41 16.17 6.81
C LYS A 121 0.10 14.88 7.33
N GLY A 122 0.89 14.21 6.61
CA GLY A 122 1.40 12.94 7.03
C GLY A 122 2.77 12.69 6.48
N ASP A 123 3.36 11.62 6.91
CA ASP A 123 4.71 11.30 6.50
C ASP A 123 4.77 10.51 5.23
N ILE A 124 3.66 10.01 4.74
CA ILE A 124 3.68 9.18 3.53
C ILE A 124 2.61 9.65 2.55
N GLU A 125 2.83 9.28 1.32
CA GLU A 125 1.88 9.62 0.26
C GLU A 125 0.63 8.76 0.40
N THR A 126 -0.54 9.36 0.42
CA THR A 126 -1.79 8.62 0.55
C THR A 126 -2.84 9.12 -0.41
N HIS A 127 -3.85 8.29 -0.62
CA HIS A 127 -5.03 8.69 -1.38
C HIS A 127 -6.10 9.24 -0.43
N GLY A 128 -5.88 9.17 0.86
CA GLY A 128 -6.85 9.60 1.85
C GLY A 128 -6.99 8.58 2.95
N THR A 129 -7.98 8.79 3.81
CA THR A 129 -8.24 7.92 4.95
C THR A 129 -9.68 7.44 4.89
N VAL A 130 -9.90 6.20 5.26
CA VAL A 130 -11.23 5.63 5.26
C VAL A 130 -11.42 4.86 6.55
N THR A 131 -12.66 4.69 6.97
CA THR A 131 -12.93 3.91 8.18
C THR A 131 -13.23 2.47 7.77
N ILE A 132 -12.48 1.54 8.32
CA ILE A 132 -12.68 0.12 8.07
C ILE A 132 -12.78 -0.56 9.43
N ALA A 133 -13.88 -1.28 9.65
CA ALA A 133 -14.10 -1.98 10.91
C ALA A 133 -13.91 -1.07 12.11
N GLY A 134 -14.39 0.15 11.99
CA GLY A 134 -14.33 1.08 13.11
C GLY A 134 -13.01 1.82 13.29
N ASN A 135 -12.03 1.56 12.44
CA ASN A 135 -10.74 2.20 12.57
C ASN A 135 -10.43 3.06 11.37
N ASP A 136 -9.77 4.17 11.59
CA ASP A 136 -9.34 5.01 10.48
C ASP A 136 -8.08 4.43 9.88
N VAL A 137 -8.13 4.19 8.59
CA VAL A 137 -7.04 3.52 7.88
C VAL A 137 -6.61 4.39 6.71
N ALA A 138 -5.32 4.68 6.63
CA ALA A 138 -4.80 5.48 5.53
C ALA A 138 -4.60 4.58 4.31
N ILE A 139 -5.00 5.05 3.14
CA ILE A 139 -4.81 4.31 1.90
C ILE A 139 -3.52 4.82 1.28
N VAL A 140 -2.47 4.04 1.42
CA VAL A 140 -1.14 4.44 0.97
C VAL A 140 -1.06 4.43 -0.54
N ALA A 141 -0.52 5.49 -1.11
CA ALA A 141 -0.34 5.57 -2.55
C ALA A 141 0.95 4.86 -2.92
N LEU A 142 0.93 3.54 -2.98
CA LEU A 142 2.12 2.74 -3.19
C LEU A 142 2.87 3.10 -4.45
N GLN A 143 2.15 3.48 -5.50
CA GLN A 143 2.82 3.77 -6.76
C GLN A 143 3.66 5.04 -6.68
N ARG A 144 3.46 5.87 -5.68
CA ARG A 144 4.20 7.12 -5.54
C ARG A 144 5.03 7.25 -4.27
N LEU A 145 5.28 6.14 -3.57
CA LEU A 145 6.05 6.23 -2.34
C LEU A 145 7.41 6.87 -2.60
N GLY A 146 7.70 7.87 -1.84
CA GLY A 146 8.96 8.57 -1.95
C GLY A 146 9.02 9.62 -3.04
N ARG A 147 8.02 9.70 -3.88
CA ARG A 147 8.11 10.64 -5.00
C ARG A 147 7.61 12.03 -4.71
N SER A 148 6.63 12.12 -3.85
CA SER A 148 6.10 13.43 -3.58
C SER A 148 7.16 14.33 -3.00
N THR A 149 8.05 13.75 -2.28
CA THR A 149 9.05 14.53 -1.67
C THR A 149 9.92 15.16 -2.66
N GLN A 150 10.25 14.53 -3.72
CA GLN A 150 11.07 15.11 -4.62
C GLN A 150 10.42 16.12 -5.39
N GLY A 151 9.21 16.07 -5.55
CA GLY A 151 8.51 17.10 -6.19
C GLY A 151 8.71 18.38 -5.51
N THR A 152 8.76 18.37 -4.24
CA THR A 152 8.86 19.59 -3.60
C THR A 152 10.22 20.08 -3.63
N VAL A 153 11.11 19.26 -3.65
CA VAL A 153 12.40 19.68 -3.57
C VAL A 153 12.85 20.47 -4.69
N ILE A 154 12.32 20.38 -5.66
CA ILE A 154 12.74 21.01 -6.70
C ILE A 154 12.80 22.28 -6.71
N ARG A 155 13.06 22.68 -6.49
CA ARG A 155 13.03 23.76 -6.59
C ARG A 155 13.67 24.26 -6.67
#